data_e3fda9a8118d2639211f0a34106c7f67
#
_entry.id   e3fda9a8118d2639211f0a34106c7f67
#
_cell.length_a   1.000
_cell.length_b   1.000
_cell.length_c   1.000
_cell.angle_alpha   90.00
_cell.angle_beta   90.00
_cell.angle_gamma   90.00
#
_symmetry.space_group_name_H-M   'P 1'
#
loop_
_entity.id
_entity.type
_entity.pdbx_description
1 polymer ?
#
loop_
_entity_poly.entity_id
_entity_poly.type
_entity_poly.pdbx_seq_one_letter_code
_entity_poly.pdbx_strand_id
1 'polypeptide(L)'
;MLGSMINDLIAKAAIDQRLAEIITPVIEDLGFELVRVRLMSGKETTLQVMADNADGGIDVDNLAEISTAISAVLDVEDPILDMYTLELSSP
;
A
#
# COMPACT_ATOMS: atom_id res chain seq x y z
N MET A 1 9.47 -21.86 -19.61
CA MET A 1 8.08 -21.78 -19.28
C MET A 1 7.78 -21.67 -17.82
N LEU A 2 8.26 -22.57 -16.98
CA LEU A 2 8.20 -22.35 -15.54
C LEU A 2 8.95 -21.07 -15.14
N GLY A 3 9.99 -20.70 -15.89
CA GLY A 3 10.75 -19.48 -15.62
C GLY A 3 9.97 -18.20 -15.76
N SER A 4 9.02 -18.12 -16.72
CA SER A 4 8.17 -16.93 -16.89
C SER A 4 7.24 -16.72 -15.72
N MET A 5 6.60 -17.79 -15.25
CA MET A 5 5.70 -17.70 -14.09
C MET A 5 6.46 -17.30 -12.83
N ILE A 6 7.66 -17.86 -12.63
CA ILE A 6 8.49 -17.54 -11.47
C ILE A 6 8.90 -16.07 -11.51
N ASN A 7 9.28 -15.57 -12.68
CA ASN A 7 9.66 -14.15 -12.83
C ASN A 7 8.49 -13.22 -12.53
N ASP A 8 7.28 -13.55 -12.99
CA ASP A 8 6.08 -12.74 -12.71
C ASP A 8 5.75 -12.73 -11.23
N LEU A 9 5.85 -13.88 -10.56
CA LEU A 9 5.61 -13.98 -9.13
C LEU A 9 6.65 -13.20 -8.33
N ILE A 10 7.92 -13.29 -8.72
CA ILE A 10 8.99 -12.55 -8.06
C ILE A 10 8.81 -11.06 -8.25
N ALA A 11 8.45 -10.60 -9.45
CA ALA A 11 8.22 -9.19 -9.72
C ALA A 11 7.06 -8.65 -8.89
N LYS A 12 5.97 -9.41 -8.79
CA LYS A 12 4.82 -9.02 -7.98
C LYS A 12 5.16 -8.95 -6.50
N ALA A 13 5.86 -9.95 -5.99
CA ALA A 13 6.29 -9.96 -4.59
C ALA A 13 7.26 -8.81 -4.30
N ALA A 14 8.14 -8.49 -5.25
CA ALA A 14 9.09 -7.40 -5.10
C ALA A 14 8.39 -6.04 -5.03
N ILE A 15 7.36 -5.81 -5.84
CA ILE A 15 6.64 -4.55 -5.80
C ILE A 15 5.80 -4.42 -4.54
N ASP A 16 5.15 -5.49 -4.10
CA ASP A 16 4.40 -5.48 -2.84
C ASP A 16 5.33 -5.18 -1.66
N GLN A 17 6.51 -5.78 -1.63
CA GLN A 17 7.51 -5.55 -0.59
C GLN A 17 8.01 -4.11 -0.63
N ARG A 18 8.30 -3.57 -1.81
CA ARG A 18 8.75 -2.19 -1.96
C ARG A 18 7.68 -1.21 -1.48
N LEU A 19 6.43 -1.45 -1.82
CA LEU A 19 5.32 -0.62 -1.36
C LEU A 19 5.20 -0.66 0.16
N ALA A 20 5.32 -1.83 0.76
CA ALA A 20 5.31 -1.98 2.21
C ALA A 20 6.46 -1.20 2.86
N GLU A 21 7.67 -1.29 2.30
CA GLU A 21 8.83 -0.57 2.80
C GLU A 21 8.66 0.95 2.74
N ILE A 22 8.00 1.44 1.69
CA ILE A 22 7.74 2.87 1.52
C ILE A 22 6.64 3.35 2.47
N ILE A 23 5.58 2.56 2.61
CA ILE A 23 4.36 2.95 3.32
C ILE A 23 4.50 2.76 4.83
N THR A 24 5.19 1.72 5.28
CA THR A 24 5.32 1.40 6.70
C THR A 24 5.81 2.59 7.54
N PRO A 25 6.93 3.26 7.20
CA PRO A 25 7.37 4.39 8.01
C PRO A 25 6.39 5.55 8.03
N VAL A 26 5.66 5.76 6.94
CA VAL A 26 4.64 6.82 6.86
C VAL A 26 3.52 6.55 7.87
N ILE A 27 3.02 5.31 7.89
CA ILE A 27 1.94 4.91 8.78
C ILE A 27 2.40 4.94 10.24
N GLU A 28 3.60 4.44 10.52
CA GLU A 28 4.15 4.43 11.87
C GLU A 28 4.40 5.83 12.40
N ASP A 29 4.87 6.76 11.56
CA ASP A 29 5.07 8.15 11.92
C ASP A 29 3.78 8.84 12.36
N LEU A 30 2.65 8.41 11.82
CA LEU A 30 1.34 8.93 12.18
C LEU A 30 0.77 8.26 13.43
N GLY A 31 1.43 7.24 13.97
CA GLY A 31 1.01 6.54 15.15
C GLY A 31 0.11 5.33 14.88
N PHE A 32 0.12 4.83 13.65
CA PHE A 32 -0.68 3.67 13.25
C PHE A 32 0.21 2.50 12.88
N GLU A 33 -0.39 1.35 12.63
CA GLU A 33 0.30 0.14 12.20
C GLU A 33 -0.14 -0.28 10.82
N LEU A 34 0.80 -0.68 9.98
CA LEU A 34 0.50 -1.27 8.69
C LEU A 34 0.15 -2.75 8.88
N VAL A 35 -1.06 -3.13 8.47
CA VAL A 35 -1.52 -4.51 8.56
C VAL A 35 -1.25 -5.24 7.25
N ARG A 36 -1.58 -4.60 6.13
CA ARG A 36 -1.43 -5.23 4.81
C ARG A 36 -1.29 -4.18 3.72
N VAL A 37 -0.46 -4.49 2.73
CA VAL A 37 -0.38 -3.77 1.48
C VAL A 37 -0.55 -4.77 0.35
N ARG A 38 -1.40 -4.46 -0.60
CA ARG A 38 -1.65 -5.34 -1.74
C ARG A 38 -1.91 -4.52 -2.99
N LEU A 39 -1.17 -4.81 -4.04
CA LEU A 39 -1.41 -4.22 -5.35
C LEU A 39 -2.18 -5.23 -6.20
N MET A 40 -3.39 -4.85 -6.61
CA MET A 40 -4.24 -5.67 -7.45
C MET A 40 -4.29 -5.07 -8.85
N SER A 41 -4.05 -5.91 -9.84
CA SER A 41 -4.18 -5.52 -11.25
C SER A 41 -5.34 -6.27 -11.89
N GLY A 42 -6.09 -5.54 -12.70
CA GLY A 42 -7.24 -6.06 -13.42
C GLY A 42 -7.57 -5.04 -14.49
N LYS A 43 -8.85 -4.72 -14.68
CA LYS A 43 -9.25 -3.63 -15.56
C LYS A 43 -8.69 -2.31 -15.04
N GLU A 44 -8.61 -2.16 -13.73
CA GLU A 44 -8.02 -1.02 -13.06
C GLU A 44 -7.02 -1.51 -12.03
N THR A 45 -5.92 -0.80 -11.89
CA THR A 45 -4.93 -1.09 -10.85
C THR A 45 -5.38 -0.47 -9.54
N THR A 46 -5.44 -1.26 -8.49
CA THR A 46 -5.85 -0.81 -7.16
C THR A 46 -4.78 -1.15 -6.14
N LEU A 47 -4.36 -0.14 -5.40
CA LEU A 47 -3.47 -0.33 -4.25
C LEU A 47 -4.32 -0.38 -2.99
N GLN A 48 -4.37 -1.53 -2.36
CA GLN A 48 -5.13 -1.74 -1.14
C GLN A 48 -4.19 -1.70 0.06
N VAL A 49 -4.46 -0.80 0.98
CA VAL A 49 -3.68 -0.63 2.21
C VAL A 49 -4.61 -0.83 3.40
N MET A 50 -4.21 -1.71 4.29
CA MET A 50 -4.95 -1.95 5.53
C MET A 50 -4.08 -1.49 6.70
N ALA A 51 -4.61 -0.58 7.50
CA ALA A 51 -3.92 -0.03 8.65
C ALA A 51 -4.81 -0.14 9.89
N ASP A 52 -4.20 -0.16 11.06
CA ASP A 52 -4.92 -0.25 12.33
C ASP A 52 -4.29 0.69 13.34
N ASN A 53 -5.03 0.95 14.40
CA ASN A 53 -4.58 1.75 15.54
C ASN A 53 -4.38 0.83 16.73
N ALA A 54 -3.21 0.91 17.36
CA ALA A 54 -2.88 0.10 18.53
C ALA A 54 -3.87 0.29 19.69
N ASP A 55 -4.48 1.48 19.78
CA ASP A 55 -5.42 1.81 20.85
C ASP A 55 -6.87 1.42 20.51
N GLY A 56 -7.09 0.78 19.37
CA GLY A 56 -8.40 0.23 19.00
C GLY A 56 -9.21 1.10 18.07
N GLY A 57 -9.17 0.81 16.80
CA GLY A 57 -10.01 1.42 15.79
C GLY A 57 -9.44 2.68 15.14
N ILE A 58 -9.75 2.82 13.87
CA ILE A 58 -9.38 3.98 13.06
C ILE A 58 -10.67 4.65 12.60
N ASP A 59 -10.79 5.96 12.80
CA ASP A 59 -11.94 6.70 12.31
C ASP A 59 -11.68 7.29 10.91
N VAL A 60 -12.70 7.95 10.36
CA VAL A 60 -12.65 8.51 9.00
C VAL A 60 -11.55 9.57 8.87
N ASP A 61 -11.38 10.40 9.90
CA ASP A 61 -10.36 11.46 9.88
C ASP A 61 -8.96 10.85 9.86
N ASN A 62 -8.74 9.78 10.61
CA ASN A 62 -7.47 9.05 10.60
C ASN A 62 -7.19 8.44 9.23
N LEU A 63 -8.19 7.82 8.61
CA LEU A 63 -8.05 7.24 7.28
C LEU A 63 -7.70 8.32 6.25
N ALA A 64 -8.32 9.47 6.32
CA ALA A 64 -8.03 10.58 5.41
C ALA A 64 -6.59 11.07 5.57
N GLU A 65 -6.11 11.18 6.81
CA GLU A 65 -4.75 11.60 7.11
C GLU A 65 -3.72 10.61 6.55
N ILE A 66 -3.96 9.32 6.77
CA ILE A 66 -3.10 8.25 6.27
C ILE A 66 -3.09 8.25 4.74
N SER A 67 -4.26 8.36 4.12
CA SER A 67 -4.40 8.39 2.67
C SER A 67 -3.61 9.55 2.05
N THR A 68 -3.72 10.73 2.62
CA THR A 68 -3.00 11.91 2.15
C THR A 68 -1.48 11.71 2.25
N ALA A 69 -1.01 11.18 3.38
CA ALA A 69 0.41 10.95 3.60
C ALA A 69 0.96 9.89 2.64
N ILE A 70 0.21 8.81 2.43
CA ILE A 70 0.61 7.75 1.49
C ILE A 70 0.66 8.30 0.07
N SER A 71 -0.35 9.04 -0.36
CA SER A 71 -0.38 9.64 -1.69
C SER A 71 0.82 10.54 -1.93
N ALA A 72 1.19 11.34 -0.93
CA ALA A 72 2.34 12.24 -1.04
C ALA A 72 3.65 11.47 -1.22
N VAL A 73 3.88 10.41 -0.44
CA VAL A 73 5.11 9.64 -0.54
C VAL A 73 5.16 8.83 -1.84
N LEU A 74 4.03 8.33 -2.31
CA LEU A 74 3.97 7.59 -3.57
C LEU A 74 4.22 8.51 -4.77
N ASP A 75 3.81 9.76 -4.70
CA ASP A 75 4.12 10.74 -5.75
C ASP A 75 5.63 10.99 -5.85
N VAL A 76 6.33 11.01 -4.72
CA VAL A 76 7.78 11.24 -4.70
C VAL A 76 8.53 9.99 -5.15
N GLU A 77 8.18 8.83 -4.62
CA GLU A 77 8.89 7.57 -4.91
C GLU A 77 8.49 6.94 -6.24
N ASP A 78 7.25 7.20 -6.68
CA ASP A 78 6.69 6.73 -7.95
C ASP A 78 6.96 5.24 -8.23
N PRO A 79 6.63 4.33 -7.28
CA PRO A 79 6.91 2.90 -7.44
C PRO A 79 5.96 2.20 -8.39
N ILE A 80 4.81 2.81 -8.70
CA ILE A 80 3.79 2.26 -9.57
C ILE A 80 3.77 3.09 -10.85
N LEU A 81 4.07 2.45 -11.97
CA LEU A 81 4.18 3.13 -13.27
C LEU A 81 2.83 3.46 -13.89
N ASP A 82 1.79 2.68 -13.56
CA ASP A 82 0.46 2.86 -14.11
C ASP A 82 -0.40 3.72 -13.17
N MET A 83 -1.48 4.25 -13.70
CA MET A 83 -2.48 4.91 -12.87
C MET A 83 -3.12 3.88 -11.95
N TYR A 84 -3.35 4.26 -10.71
CA TYR A 84 -3.91 3.36 -9.71
C TYR A 84 -4.89 4.10 -8.81
N THR A 85 -5.78 3.32 -8.19
CA THR A 85 -6.69 3.79 -7.17
C THR A 85 -6.17 3.36 -5.81
N LEU A 86 -6.10 4.28 -4.86
CA LEU A 86 -5.71 3.96 -3.49
C LEU A 86 -6.96 3.63 -2.67
N GLU A 87 -7.00 2.41 -2.13
CA GLU A 87 -8.04 2.00 -1.18
C GLU A 87 -7.42 1.82 0.18
N LEU A 88 -7.93 2.54 1.16
CA LEU A 88 -7.47 2.45 2.53
C LEU A 88 -8.59 1.92 3.40
N SER A 89 -8.29 0.90 4.20
CA SER A 89 -9.28 0.27 5.07
C SER A 89 -8.68 -0.06 6.43
N SER A 90 -9.56 -0.35 7.40
CA SER A 90 -9.18 -0.89 8.70
C SER A 90 -9.72 -2.31 8.83
N PRO A 91 -9.08 -3.14 9.66
CA PRO A 91 -9.56 -4.50 9.88
C PRO A 91 -10.94 -4.55 10.50
#